data_717b6b5fb6af829bece171d05085e069
#
_entry.id   717b6b5fb6af829bece171d05085e069
#
_cell.length_a   1.000
_cell.length_b   1.000
_cell.length_c   1.000
_cell.angle_alpha   90.00
_cell.angle_beta   90.00
_cell.angle_gamma   90.00
#
_symmetry.space_group_name_H-M   'P 1'
#
loop_
_entity.id
_entity.type
_entity.pdbx_description
1 polymer ?
#
loop_
_entity_poly.entity_id
_entity_poly.type
_entity_poly.pdbx_seq_one_letter_code
_entity_poly.pdbx_strand_id
1 'polypeptide(L)'
;MTSSKLLGAASFVAMATAATAQDADLLVFDYSGFEDAAFHSAYIEQHGDSPSFSFFGDEDEAFQKIRAGFQADVAHICAGSVSKWSESGIIEAWDVSKIPAYADLDSNLTGTDVAAGEDVFFIPTDFGSTAIAYNPEQVPADDVASLQVFKDPAYAGRLTLPDNVDDAYALAYLATGVDNWTNATDEQFEAASTWLREVHPNLRTYWTDPAELAQLLSSGEVLISWAWNETYPTMVDEGRPIGFQREATEGSSLWLCGYVNLVDGQGTEDKAYDYMNAMLAQASVVPLLDAGYGSSNAVALNAAVSEEDLVASGLGQIDVPVLAQLPMSNAMRERQAETFELIKAGF
;
A
#
# COMPACT_ATOMS: atom_id res chain seq x y z
N MET A 1 36.97 -61.59 -34.40
CA MET A 1 36.59 -60.89 -33.16
C MET A 1 36.17 -59.48 -33.58
N THR A 2 34.92 -59.28 -33.85
CA THR A 2 34.32 -58.00 -34.31
C THR A 2 33.58 -57.35 -33.16
N SER A 3 34.08 -56.18 -32.69
CA SER A 3 33.49 -55.39 -31.64
C SER A 3 32.49 -54.37 -32.26
N SER A 4 31.21 -54.60 -32.03
CA SER A 4 30.15 -53.60 -32.34
C SER A 4 30.12 -52.52 -31.30
N LYS A 5 30.28 -51.27 -31.69
CA LYS A 5 30.05 -50.06 -30.87
C LYS A 5 28.57 -49.65 -31.04
N LEU A 6 27.78 -49.74 -29.95
CA LEU A 6 26.47 -49.14 -29.87
C LEU A 6 26.66 -47.63 -29.61
N LEU A 7 26.19 -46.79 -30.52
CA LEU A 7 25.97 -45.38 -30.28
C LEU A 7 24.57 -45.20 -29.62
N GLY A 8 24.59 -44.77 -28.37
CA GLY A 8 23.35 -44.31 -27.72
C GLY A 8 23.05 -42.87 -28.13
N ALA A 9 21.94 -42.66 -28.82
CA ALA A 9 21.41 -41.32 -29.08
C ALA A 9 20.72 -40.80 -27.82
N ALA A 10 21.31 -39.76 -27.22
CA ALA A 10 20.65 -39.00 -26.14
C ALA A 10 19.68 -37.99 -26.77
N SER A 11 18.39 -38.23 -26.61
CA SER A 11 17.34 -37.26 -26.97
C SER A 11 17.30 -36.17 -25.93
N PHE A 12 17.75 -34.98 -26.28
CA PHE A 12 17.49 -33.77 -25.50
C PHE A 12 16.05 -33.36 -25.72
N VAL A 13 15.21 -33.51 -24.70
CA VAL A 13 13.89 -32.86 -24.64
C VAL A 13 14.15 -31.41 -24.22
N ALA A 14 14.09 -30.48 -25.17
CA ALA A 14 14.03 -29.06 -24.88
C ALA A 14 12.68 -28.78 -24.22
N MET A 15 12.67 -28.54 -22.92
CA MET A 15 11.52 -27.89 -22.27
C MET A 15 11.51 -26.44 -22.76
N ALA A 16 10.61 -26.13 -23.69
CA ALA A 16 10.26 -24.75 -23.98
C ALA A 16 9.54 -24.22 -22.74
N THR A 17 10.18 -23.36 -21.99
CA THR A 17 9.48 -22.45 -21.07
C THR A 17 8.62 -21.57 -21.96
N ALA A 18 7.31 -21.74 -21.90
CA ALA A 18 6.39 -20.77 -22.47
C ALA A 18 6.67 -19.45 -21.74
N ALA A 19 7.32 -18.50 -22.42
CA ALA A 19 7.28 -17.12 -22.01
C ALA A 19 5.78 -16.75 -22.09
N THR A 20 5.18 -16.36 -20.99
CA THR A 20 3.85 -15.72 -21.03
C THR A 20 4.02 -14.49 -21.89
N ALA A 21 3.29 -14.43 -23.01
CA ALA A 21 3.22 -13.24 -23.80
C ALA A 21 2.62 -12.13 -22.91
N GLN A 22 3.13 -10.91 -23.04
CA GLN A 22 2.56 -9.75 -22.36
C GLN A 22 1.89 -8.87 -23.41
N ASP A 23 0.75 -8.29 -23.06
CA ASP A 23 0.07 -7.32 -23.90
C ASP A 23 0.91 -6.03 -23.95
N ALA A 24 1.57 -5.82 -25.10
CA ALA A 24 2.45 -4.66 -25.30
C ALA A 24 1.68 -3.35 -25.52
N ASP A 25 0.36 -3.41 -25.69
CA ASP A 25 -0.50 -2.23 -25.90
C ASP A 25 -0.99 -1.60 -24.57
N LEU A 26 -0.52 -2.11 -23.42
CA LEU A 26 -0.71 -1.50 -22.11
C LEU A 26 0.54 -1.72 -21.25
N LEU A 27 1.16 -0.64 -20.81
CA LEU A 27 2.27 -0.66 -19.86
C LEU A 27 1.81 -0.08 -18.51
N VAL A 28 1.79 -0.94 -17.49
CA VAL A 28 1.48 -0.61 -16.10
C VAL A 28 2.78 -0.34 -15.35
N PHE A 29 2.89 0.81 -14.68
CA PHE A 29 4.03 1.18 -13.86
C PHE A 29 3.64 1.01 -12.38
N ASP A 30 4.22 0.02 -11.71
CA ASP A 30 3.68 -0.52 -10.47
C ASP A 30 4.73 -0.90 -9.43
N TYR A 31 4.29 -1.24 -8.25
CA TYR A 31 5.08 -1.96 -7.26
C TYR A 31 5.23 -3.43 -7.67
N SER A 32 6.37 -4.02 -7.36
CA SER A 32 6.58 -5.47 -7.57
C SER A 32 5.60 -6.28 -6.73
N GLY A 33 4.93 -7.25 -7.36
CA GLY A 33 3.89 -8.07 -6.76
C GLY A 33 2.50 -7.80 -7.37
N PHE A 34 2.24 -6.57 -7.85
CA PHE A 34 0.97 -6.23 -8.50
C PHE A 34 0.83 -6.79 -9.93
N GLU A 35 1.92 -7.34 -10.49
CA GLU A 35 1.87 -8.10 -11.75
C GLU A 35 1.19 -9.46 -11.63
N ASP A 36 0.75 -9.88 -10.44
CA ASP A 36 0.03 -11.14 -10.26
C ASP A 36 -1.23 -11.17 -11.12
N ALA A 37 -1.29 -12.14 -12.01
CA ALA A 37 -2.39 -12.33 -12.96
C ALA A 37 -3.76 -12.50 -12.27
N ALA A 38 -3.79 -12.90 -11.02
CA ALA A 38 -5.02 -13.05 -10.26
C ALA A 38 -5.70 -11.70 -9.94
N PHE A 39 -4.92 -10.61 -9.81
CA PHE A 39 -5.47 -9.28 -9.51
C PHE A 39 -6.22 -8.67 -10.70
N HIS A 40 -5.87 -9.07 -11.91
CA HIS A 40 -6.46 -8.55 -13.15
C HIS A 40 -6.92 -9.65 -14.10
N SER A 41 -7.42 -10.77 -13.57
CA SER A 41 -7.85 -11.94 -14.35
C SER A 41 -8.93 -11.60 -15.39
N ALA A 42 -9.83 -10.64 -15.11
CA ALA A 42 -10.83 -10.18 -16.05
C ALA A 42 -10.23 -9.47 -17.29
N TYR A 43 -9.11 -8.74 -17.11
CA TYR A 43 -8.35 -8.19 -18.23
C TYR A 43 -7.79 -9.29 -19.13
N ILE A 44 -7.18 -10.30 -18.52
CA ILE A 44 -6.60 -11.43 -19.25
C ILE A 44 -7.69 -12.24 -20.00
N GLU A 45 -8.86 -12.43 -19.40
CA GLU A 45 -10.00 -13.06 -20.07
C GLU A 45 -10.45 -12.30 -21.32
N GLN A 46 -10.38 -10.95 -21.28
CA GLN A 46 -10.80 -10.10 -22.38
C GLN A 46 -9.73 -9.97 -23.48
N HIS A 47 -8.45 -9.85 -23.12
CA HIS A 47 -7.36 -9.54 -24.06
C HIS A 47 -6.45 -10.73 -24.39
N GLY A 48 -6.53 -11.82 -23.62
CA GLY A 48 -5.76 -13.05 -23.84
C GLY A 48 -4.41 -13.09 -23.13
N ASP A 49 -3.84 -11.93 -22.79
CA ASP A 49 -2.55 -11.78 -22.14
C ASP A 49 -2.61 -10.75 -21.00
N SER A 50 -1.69 -10.84 -20.04
CA SER A 50 -1.48 -9.84 -18.98
C SER A 50 -0.88 -8.56 -19.58
N PRO A 51 -1.13 -7.36 -19.00
CA PRO A 51 -0.41 -6.15 -19.38
C PRO A 51 1.11 -6.31 -19.24
N SER A 52 1.84 -5.45 -19.91
CA SER A 52 3.28 -5.28 -19.63
C SER A 52 3.46 -4.48 -18.33
N PHE A 53 4.45 -4.86 -17.52
CA PHE A 53 4.75 -4.17 -16.26
C PHE A 53 6.15 -3.61 -16.26
N SER A 54 6.31 -2.46 -15.60
CA SER A 54 7.59 -1.92 -15.16
C SER A 54 7.46 -1.54 -13.69
N PHE A 55 8.57 -1.59 -12.93
CA PHE A 55 8.50 -1.48 -11.48
C PHE A 55 9.31 -0.30 -10.95
N PHE A 56 8.89 0.18 -9.77
CA PHE A 56 9.60 1.15 -8.96
C PHE A 56 9.62 0.69 -7.49
N GLY A 57 10.55 1.23 -6.72
CA GLY A 57 10.68 0.93 -5.30
C GLY A 57 9.89 1.89 -4.41
N ASP A 58 9.72 3.15 -4.88
CA ASP A 58 8.95 4.18 -4.19
C ASP A 58 8.37 5.20 -5.20
N GLU A 59 7.36 5.95 -4.77
CA GLU A 59 6.62 6.88 -5.62
C GLU A 59 7.43 8.12 -6.04
N ASP A 60 8.41 8.53 -5.26
CA ASP A 60 9.29 9.64 -5.64
C ASP A 60 10.24 9.20 -6.76
N GLU A 61 10.74 7.96 -6.73
CA GLU A 61 11.46 7.35 -7.84
C GLU A 61 10.58 7.28 -9.09
N ALA A 62 9.33 6.78 -8.94
CA ALA A 62 8.37 6.69 -10.04
C ALA A 62 8.11 8.07 -10.66
N PHE A 63 7.83 9.08 -9.84
CA PHE A 63 7.62 10.45 -10.28
C PHE A 63 8.82 11.00 -11.07
N GLN A 64 10.03 10.81 -10.56
CA GLN A 64 11.26 11.28 -11.23
C GLN A 64 11.49 10.55 -12.56
N LYS A 65 11.22 9.24 -12.65
CA LYS A 65 11.33 8.47 -13.89
C LYS A 65 10.37 9.01 -14.97
N ILE A 66 9.09 9.24 -14.62
CA ILE A 66 8.09 9.82 -15.55
C ILE A 66 8.55 11.22 -15.98
N ARG A 67 8.97 12.08 -15.04
CA ARG A 67 9.50 13.41 -15.35
C ARG A 67 10.76 13.39 -16.23
N ALA A 68 11.54 12.32 -16.17
CA ALA A 68 12.72 12.13 -17.01
C ALA A 68 12.39 11.54 -18.41
N GLY A 69 11.11 11.31 -18.71
CA GLY A 69 10.63 10.83 -20.00
C GLY A 69 10.41 9.32 -20.08
N PHE A 70 10.38 8.59 -18.95
CA PHE A 70 9.85 7.24 -18.95
C PHE A 70 8.37 7.29 -19.26
N GLN A 71 7.90 6.44 -20.15
CA GLN A 71 6.52 6.41 -20.61
C GLN A 71 5.87 5.12 -20.14
N ALA A 72 4.70 5.25 -19.52
CA ALA A 72 3.78 4.18 -19.19
C ALA A 72 2.35 4.70 -19.41
N ASP A 73 1.37 3.83 -19.37
CA ASP A 73 -0.02 4.22 -19.62
C ASP A 73 -0.74 4.55 -18.31
N VAL A 74 -0.50 3.74 -17.29
CA VAL A 74 -1.03 3.95 -15.93
C VAL A 74 0.08 3.77 -14.91
N ALA A 75 -0.05 4.44 -13.76
CA ALA A 75 0.85 4.25 -12.63
C ALA A 75 0.07 4.00 -11.35
N HIS A 76 0.53 3.04 -10.54
CA HIS A 76 0.00 2.73 -9.23
C HIS A 76 0.68 3.63 -8.19
N ILE A 77 -0.08 4.51 -7.56
CA ILE A 77 0.43 5.42 -6.52
C ILE A 77 -0.51 5.45 -5.32
N CYS A 78 -0.01 5.84 -4.16
CA CYS A 78 -0.85 6.05 -3.01
C CYS A 78 -1.38 7.49 -2.94
N ALA A 79 -2.47 7.67 -2.22
CA ALA A 79 -3.26 8.90 -2.19
C ALA A 79 -2.44 10.15 -1.83
N GLY A 80 -1.43 10.01 -0.94
CA GLY A 80 -0.56 11.12 -0.54
C GLY A 80 0.18 11.80 -1.69
N SER A 81 0.49 11.06 -2.77
CA SER A 81 1.25 11.56 -3.93
C SER A 81 0.39 12.21 -5.02
N VAL A 82 -0.93 11.98 -5.03
CA VAL A 82 -1.82 12.38 -6.14
C VAL A 82 -1.74 13.87 -6.47
N SER A 83 -1.75 14.74 -5.46
CA SER A 83 -1.67 16.20 -5.68
C SER A 83 -0.38 16.61 -6.38
N LYS A 84 0.76 16.04 -6.00
CA LYS A 84 2.06 16.29 -6.64
C LYS A 84 2.05 15.90 -8.13
N TRP A 85 1.48 14.74 -8.44
CA TRP A 85 1.39 14.24 -9.81
C TRP A 85 0.43 15.09 -10.65
N SER A 86 -0.75 15.44 -10.12
CA SER A 86 -1.73 16.30 -10.78
C SER A 86 -1.19 17.71 -11.04
N GLU A 87 -0.60 18.37 -10.04
CA GLU A 87 -0.01 19.71 -10.17
C GLU A 87 1.14 19.76 -11.19
N SER A 88 1.85 18.65 -11.37
CA SER A 88 2.93 18.55 -12.37
C SER A 88 2.45 18.39 -13.81
N GLY A 89 1.17 18.08 -14.01
CA GLY A 89 0.55 17.89 -15.34
C GLY A 89 1.00 16.61 -16.04
N ILE A 90 1.49 15.60 -15.33
CA ILE A 90 1.88 14.30 -15.91
C ILE A 90 0.76 13.27 -15.90
N ILE A 91 -0.36 13.57 -15.27
CA ILE A 91 -1.56 12.73 -15.24
C ILE A 91 -2.76 13.46 -15.81
N GLU A 92 -3.69 12.71 -16.36
CA GLU A 92 -4.95 13.21 -16.90
C GLU A 92 -6.14 12.59 -16.18
N ALA A 93 -7.32 13.23 -16.28
CA ALA A 93 -8.52 12.79 -15.59
C ALA A 93 -9.10 11.52 -16.23
N TRP A 94 -9.54 10.59 -15.39
CA TRP A 94 -10.31 9.44 -15.81
C TRP A 94 -11.75 9.83 -16.21
N ASP A 95 -12.23 9.29 -17.32
CA ASP A 95 -13.66 9.27 -17.62
C ASP A 95 -14.34 8.15 -16.81
N VAL A 96 -14.83 8.48 -15.63
CA VAL A 96 -15.46 7.50 -14.71
C VAL A 96 -16.70 6.82 -15.33
N SER A 97 -17.28 7.37 -16.40
CA SER A 97 -18.38 6.70 -17.11
C SER A 97 -17.93 5.41 -17.82
N LYS A 98 -16.63 5.26 -18.05
CA LYS A 98 -16.00 4.04 -18.58
C LYS A 98 -15.60 3.04 -17.47
N ILE A 99 -15.76 3.39 -16.19
CA ILE A 99 -15.44 2.56 -15.03
C ILE A 99 -16.73 2.31 -14.24
N PRO A 100 -17.60 1.38 -14.64
CA PRO A 100 -18.89 1.12 -13.98
C PRO A 100 -18.77 0.85 -12.48
N ALA A 101 -17.71 0.16 -12.05
CA ALA A 101 -17.44 -0.14 -10.64
C ALA A 101 -17.09 1.09 -9.80
N TYR A 102 -16.84 2.27 -10.41
CA TYR A 102 -16.56 3.50 -9.66
C TYR A 102 -17.70 3.90 -8.73
N ALA A 103 -18.94 3.61 -9.11
CA ALA A 103 -20.12 3.87 -8.27
C ALA A 103 -20.23 2.92 -7.05
N ASP A 104 -19.50 1.81 -7.06
CA ASP A 104 -19.51 0.78 -6.02
C ASP A 104 -18.33 0.93 -5.05
N LEU A 105 -17.45 1.92 -5.28
CA LEU A 105 -16.33 2.22 -4.38
C LEU A 105 -16.85 2.72 -3.03
N ASP A 106 -16.08 2.45 -1.97
CA ASP A 106 -16.39 3.01 -0.66
C ASP A 106 -16.33 4.54 -0.72
N SER A 107 -17.46 5.18 -0.36
CA SER A 107 -17.57 6.64 -0.39
C SER A 107 -16.60 7.35 0.57
N ASN A 108 -16.11 6.66 1.61
CA ASN A 108 -15.08 7.19 2.49
C ASN A 108 -13.70 7.23 1.83
N LEU A 109 -13.48 6.43 0.78
CA LEU A 109 -12.24 6.35 0.03
C LEU A 109 -12.25 7.21 -1.25
N THR A 110 -13.45 7.55 -1.76
CA THR A 110 -13.62 8.40 -2.96
C THR A 110 -14.08 9.81 -2.62
N GLY A 111 -14.65 9.99 -1.44
CA GLY A 111 -15.22 11.27 -1.00
C GLY A 111 -14.13 12.24 -0.61
N THR A 112 -14.20 13.41 -1.20
CA THR A 112 -13.49 14.63 -0.89
C THR A 112 -12.13 14.81 -1.59
N ASP A 113 -12.00 15.91 -2.30
CA ASP A 113 -10.76 16.61 -2.69
C ASP A 113 -9.72 15.88 -3.58
N VAL A 114 -9.87 14.57 -3.83
CA VAL A 114 -9.15 13.86 -4.91
C VAL A 114 -9.63 14.39 -6.26
N ALA A 115 -10.88 14.83 -6.30
CA ALA A 115 -11.44 15.63 -7.37
C ALA A 115 -11.48 17.09 -6.91
N ALA A 116 -10.40 17.82 -7.06
CA ALA A 116 -10.46 19.27 -7.03
C ALA A 116 -11.29 19.73 -8.24
N GLY A 117 -12.63 19.61 -8.15
CA GLY A 117 -13.54 19.90 -9.23
C GLY A 117 -14.29 18.69 -9.78
N GLU A 118 -14.65 18.73 -11.07
CA GLU A 118 -15.37 17.66 -11.77
C GLU A 118 -14.43 16.54 -12.28
N ASP A 119 -13.11 16.72 -12.21
CA ASP A 119 -12.10 15.84 -12.78
C ASP A 119 -11.59 14.83 -11.74
N VAL A 120 -11.63 13.54 -12.07
CA VAL A 120 -11.15 12.43 -11.24
C VAL A 120 -9.78 11.98 -11.75
N PHE A 121 -8.71 12.30 -11.05
CA PHE A 121 -7.35 11.94 -11.44
C PHE A 121 -6.86 10.60 -10.88
N PHE A 122 -7.51 10.06 -9.87
CA PHE A 122 -7.10 8.88 -9.14
C PHE A 122 -8.26 7.93 -8.92
N ILE A 123 -8.07 6.66 -9.26
CA ILE A 123 -9.03 5.59 -9.00
C ILE A 123 -8.44 4.71 -7.90
N PRO A 124 -8.97 4.78 -6.66
CA PRO A 124 -8.53 3.88 -5.62
C PRO A 124 -8.90 2.44 -5.97
N THR A 125 -7.96 1.51 -5.84
CA THR A 125 -8.17 0.08 -6.10
C THR A 125 -7.98 -0.76 -4.86
N ASP A 126 -7.06 -0.37 -4.00
CA ASP A 126 -6.67 -1.15 -2.85
C ASP A 126 -6.39 -0.25 -1.62
N PHE A 127 -6.54 -0.84 -0.47
CA PHE A 127 -6.27 -0.19 0.80
C PHE A 127 -5.76 -1.20 1.84
N GLY A 128 -5.16 -0.68 2.89
CA GLY A 128 -4.81 -1.46 4.07
C GLY A 128 -4.87 -0.65 5.34
N SER A 129 -4.71 -1.30 6.47
CA SER A 129 -4.66 -0.63 7.77
C SER A 129 -3.25 -0.57 8.31
N THR A 130 -2.94 0.51 9.01
CA THR A 130 -1.72 0.60 9.83
C THR A 130 -2.13 0.71 11.29
N ALA A 131 -1.56 -0.16 12.12
CA ALA A 131 -1.89 -0.26 13.54
C ALA A 131 -0.68 -0.75 14.37
N ILE A 132 -0.87 -0.99 15.66
CA ILE A 132 0.21 -1.47 16.52
C ILE A 132 0.38 -2.98 16.34
N ALA A 133 1.49 -3.42 15.75
CA ALA A 133 1.95 -4.79 15.81
C ALA A 133 2.86 -4.97 17.03
N TYR A 134 2.69 -6.06 17.78
CA TYR A 134 3.48 -6.28 19.00
C TYR A 134 3.70 -7.76 19.28
N ASN A 135 4.72 -8.08 20.09
CA ASN A 135 4.96 -9.43 20.56
C ASN A 135 4.15 -9.70 21.86
N PRO A 136 3.06 -10.49 21.81
CA PRO A 136 2.18 -10.69 22.96
C PRO A 136 2.79 -11.55 24.08
N GLU A 137 3.92 -12.22 23.84
CA GLU A 137 4.65 -12.96 24.87
C GLU A 137 5.48 -12.04 25.77
N GLN A 138 5.82 -10.81 25.31
CA GLN A 138 6.70 -9.87 25.99
C GLN A 138 6.03 -8.52 26.28
N VAL A 139 4.92 -8.21 25.60
CA VAL A 139 4.19 -6.95 25.75
C VAL A 139 2.75 -7.27 26.17
N PRO A 140 2.31 -6.83 27.36
CA PRO A 140 0.91 -6.95 27.78
C PRO A 140 -0.03 -6.18 26.83
N ALA A 141 -1.21 -6.74 26.55
CA ALA A 141 -2.20 -6.09 25.70
C ALA A 141 -2.64 -4.70 26.22
N ASP A 142 -2.65 -4.51 27.52
CA ASP A 142 -3.00 -3.22 28.14
C ASP A 142 -1.99 -2.12 27.82
N ASP A 143 -0.72 -2.47 27.58
CA ASP A 143 0.34 -1.49 27.27
C ASP A 143 0.18 -0.92 25.86
N VAL A 144 -0.45 -1.67 24.94
CA VAL A 144 -0.72 -1.25 23.55
C VAL A 144 -2.15 -0.74 23.35
N ALA A 145 -2.89 -0.48 24.44
CA ALA A 145 -4.23 0.10 24.36
C ALA A 145 -4.25 1.57 23.92
N SER A 146 -3.08 2.23 23.85
CA SER A 146 -2.92 3.63 23.44
C SER A 146 -1.67 3.79 22.59
N LEU A 147 -1.72 4.70 21.60
CA LEU A 147 -0.56 5.07 20.77
C LEU A 147 0.55 5.76 21.58
N GLN A 148 0.27 6.20 22.81
CA GLN A 148 1.29 6.77 23.69
C GLN A 148 2.36 5.73 24.12
N VAL A 149 2.15 4.44 23.86
CA VAL A 149 3.17 3.38 24.07
C VAL A 149 4.48 3.66 23.33
N PHE A 150 4.43 4.37 22.20
CA PHE A 150 5.63 4.76 21.46
C PHE A 150 6.53 5.76 22.23
N LYS A 151 6.00 6.40 23.26
CA LYS A 151 6.78 7.26 24.17
C LYS A 151 7.10 6.61 25.51
N ASP A 152 6.66 5.37 25.76
CA ASP A 152 6.94 4.68 27.02
C ASP A 152 8.43 4.29 27.11
N PRO A 153 9.16 4.80 28.11
CA PRO A 153 10.57 4.48 28.29
C PRO A 153 10.83 3.00 28.64
N ALA A 154 9.80 2.24 29.04
CA ALA A 154 9.93 0.80 29.26
C ALA A 154 10.28 0.04 27.98
N TYR A 155 9.91 0.57 26.84
CA TYR A 155 10.17 -0.02 25.52
C TYR A 155 11.25 0.72 24.71
N ALA A 156 11.98 1.66 25.33
CA ALA A 156 13.03 2.43 24.63
C ALA A 156 14.07 1.51 23.97
N GLY A 157 14.36 1.76 22.70
CA GLY A 157 15.25 0.95 21.85
C GLY A 157 14.65 -0.39 21.40
N ARG A 158 13.33 -0.61 21.62
CA ARG A 158 12.58 -1.81 21.22
C ARG A 158 11.34 -1.49 20.40
N LEU A 159 11.24 -0.27 19.91
CA LEU A 159 10.16 0.23 19.06
C LEU A 159 10.67 0.48 17.63
N THR A 160 9.75 0.42 16.65
CA THR A 160 10.05 0.80 15.27
C THR A 160 8.82 1.42 14.59
N LEU A 161 9.07 2.26 13.60
CA LEU A 161 8.09 2.84 12.69
C LEU A 161 8.49 2.53 11.24
N PRO A 162 7.55 2.58 10.27
CA PRO A 162 7.92 2.54 8.86
C PRO A 162 8.74 3.77 8.46
N ASP A 163 9.69 3.60 7.56
CA ASP A 163 10.36 4.69 6.88
C ASP A 163 9.45 5.26 5.78
N ASN A 164 8.28 5.72 6.20
CA ASN A 164 7.23 6.26 5.36
C ASN A 164 6.63 7.50 6.03
N VAL A 165 6.63 8.62 5.32
CA VAL A 165 6.20 9.91 5.87
C VAL A 165 4.72 9.94 6.19
N ASP A 166 3.90 9.34 5.33
CA ASP A 166 2.45 9.36 5.48
C ASP A 166 2.02 8.52 6.69
N ASP A 167 2.61 7.34 6.89
CA ASP A 167 2.36 6.51 8.06
C ASP A 167 2.89 7.11 9.37
N ALA A 168 4.07 7.74 9.33
CA ALA A 168 4.63 8.40 10.51
C ALA A 168 3.75 9.57 10.97
N TYR A 169 3.28 10.40 10.03
CA TYR A 169 2.36 11.50 10.36
C TYR A 169 0.96 11.03 10.70
N ALA A 170 0.46 9.93 10.11
CA ALA A 170 -0.82 9.35 10.50
C ALA A 170 -0.80 8.89 11.97
N LEU A 171 0.26 8.20 12.39
CA LEU A 171 0.47 7.84 13.79
C LEU A 171 0.50 9.09 14.70
N ALA A 172 1.28 10.10 14.32
CA ALA A 172 1.45 11.31 15.13
C ALA A 172 0.18 12.15 15.22
N TYR A 173 -0.57 12.27 14.13
CA TYR A 173 -1.87 12.95 14.11
C TYR A 173 -2.87 12.26 15.02
N LEU A 174 -3.04 10.94 14.89
CA LEU A 174 -3.89 10.16 15.79
C LEU A 174 -3.45 10.37 17.26
N ALA A 175 -2.18 10.20 17.57
CA ALA A 175 -1.65 10.33 18.91
C ALA A 175 -1.79 11.74 19.52
N THR A 176 -1.97 12.76 18.69
CA THR A 176 -2.19 14.17 19.10
C THR A 176 -3.64 14.63 18.92
N GLY A 177 -4.57 13.72 18.55
CA GLY A 177 -6.00 13.99 18.48
C GLY A 177 -6.43 14.73 17.21
N VAL A 178 -5.67 14.58 16.12
CA VAL A 178 -6.06 15.08 14.79
C VAL A 178 -6.84 13.99 14.08
N ASP A 179 -8.06 14.29 13.64
CA ASP A 179 -8.99 13.40 12.95
C ASP A 179 -9.21 13.76 11.47
N ASN A 180 -8.61 14.84 11.02
CA ASN A 180 -8.72 15.32 9.64
C ASN A 180 -7.33 15.37 8.99
N TRP A 181 -7.01 14.32 8.24
CA TRP A 181 -5.75 14.18 7.51
C TRP A 181 -5.52 15.28 6.48
N THR A 182 -6.53 15.58 5.65
CA THR A 182 -6.41 16.45 4.48
C THR A 182 -6.18 17.93 4.84
N ASN A 183 -6.73 18.38 5.98
CA ASN A 183 -6.78 19.78 6.38
C ASN A 183 -6.17 20.04 7.76
N ALA A 184 -5.09 19.33 8.11
CA ALA A 184 -4.36 19.58 9.34
C ALA A 184 -3.84 21.01 9.36
N THR A 185 -4.07 21.73 10.48
CA THR A 185 -3.57 23.09 10.66
C THR A 185 -2.07 23.12 10.95
N ASP A 186 -1.45 24.30 10.83
CA ASP A 186 -0.03 24.48 11.21
C ASP A 186 0.23 24.07 12.66
N GLU A 187 -0.68 24.38 13.60
CA GLU A 187 -0.55 24.02 15.00
C GLU A 187 -0.63 22.48 15.19
N GLN A 188 -1.50 21.80 14.44
CA GLN A 188 -1.63 20.35 14.46
C GLN A 188 -0.39 19.68 13.87
N PHE A 189 0.13 20.19 12.76
CA PHE A 189 1.38 19.73 12.18
C PHE A 189 2.57 19.86 13.14
N GLU A 190 2.72 21.01 13.80
CA GLU A 190 3.81 21.24 14.76
C GLU A 190 3.66 20.34 16.01
N ALA A 191 2.43 20.10 16.47
CA ALA A 191 2.17 19.18 17.58
C ALA A 191 2.55 17.74 17.21
N ALA A 192 2.15 17.25 16.01
CA ALA A 192 2.52 15.94 15.50
C ALA A 192 4.04 15.80 15.31
N SER A 193 4.69 16.81 14.72
CA SER A 193 6.14 16.82 14.53
C SER A 193 6.90 16.81 15.86
N THR A 194 6.39 17.50 16.88
CA THR A 194 6.95 17.48 18.23
C THR A 194 6.79 16.09 18.84
N TRP A 195 5.64 15.47 18.70
CA TRP A 195 5.38 14.13 19.18
C TRP A 195 6.34 13.09 18.52
N LEU A 196 6.58 13.17 17.21
CA LEU A 196 7.55 12.32 16.51
C LEU A 196 8.98 12.53 17.01
N ARG A 197 9.39 13.77 17.32
CA ARG A 197 10.71 14.04 17.95
C ARG A 197 10.84 13.42 19.33
N GLU A 198 9.76 13.32 20.09
CA GLU A 198 9.74 12.64 21.40
C GLU A 198 9.78 11.12 21.27
N VAL A 199 9.20 10.56 20.19
CA VAL A 199 9.23 9.12 19.90
C VAL A 199 10.58 8.66 19.36
N HIS A 200 11.21 9.45 18.49
CA HIS A 200 12.44 9.08 17.77
C HIS A 200 13.54 8.48 18.67
N PRO A 201 13.87 9.04 19.87
CA PRO A 201 14.90 8.46 20.74
C PRO A 201 14.57 7.06 21.29
N ASN A 202 13.29 6.66 21.26
CA ASN A 202 12.83 5.34 21.72
C ASN A 202 12.90 4.28 20.61
N LEU A 203 13.07 4.70 19.35
CA LEU A 203 13.09 3.77 18.22
C LEU A 203 14.42 3.03 18.15
N ARG A 204 14.35 1.76 17.74
CA ARG A 204 15.51 0.95 17.38
C ARG A 204 15.96 1.28 15.96
N THR A 205 15.02 1.42 15.05
CA THR A 205 15.22 1.70 13.63
C THR A 205 13.92 2.19 13.01
N TYR A 206 13.98 2.56 11.73
CA TYR A 206 12.84 2.66 10.83
C TYR A 206 12.90 1.47 9.87
N TRP A 207 11.80 0.74 9.71
CA TRP A 207 11.74 -0.39 8.79
C TRP A 207 11.28 0.05 7.39
N THR A 208 11.72 -0.68 6.35
CA THR A 208 11.48 -0.29 4.95
C THR A 208 10.58 -1.27 4.19
N ASP A 209 10.48 -2.50 4.66
CA ASP A 209 9.59 -3.51 4.08
C ASP A 209 9.03 -4.47 5.14
N PRO A 210 7.86 -5.12 4.88
CA PRO A 210 7.21 -6.02 5.83
C PRO A 210 8.06 -7.24 6.23
N ALA A 211 8.92 -7.74 5.34
CA ALA A 211 9.77 -8.90 5.67
C ALA A 211 10.88 -8.50 6.66
N GLU A 212 11.45 -7.31 6.52
CA GLU A 212 12.36 -6.72 7.51
C GLU A 212 11.67 -6.60 8.87
N LEU A 213 10.44 -6.03 8.88
CA LEU A 213 9.67 -5.88 10.11
C LEU A 213 9.37 -7.24 10.78
N ALA A 214 8.91 -8.23 10.00
CA ALA A 214 8.66 -9.58 10.50
C ALA A 214 9.91 -10.20 11.13
N GLN A 215 11.09 -9.97 10.55
CA GLN A 215 12.36 -10.43 11.12
C GLN A 215 12.70 -9.72 12.42
N LEU A 216 12.54 -8.39 12.51
CA LEU A 216 12.79 -7.59 13.69
C LEU A 216 11.91 -8.03 14.87
N LEU A 217 10.60 -8.23 14.64
CA LEU A 217 9.65 -8.73 15.63
C LEU A 217 9.97 -10.17 16.06
N SER A 218 10.26 -11.05 15.09
CA SER A 218 10.55 -12.47 15.34
C SER A 218 11.83 -12.68 16.12
N SER A 219 12.87 -11.89 15.87
CA SER A 219 14.13 -11.95 16.64
C SER A 219 13.99 -11.38 18.05
N GLY A 220 12.90 -10.64 18.30
CA GLY A 220 12.70 -9.87 19.52
C GLY A 220 13.63 -8.66 19.62
N GLU A 221 14.27 -8.24 18.55
CA GLU A 221 15.01 -6.97 18.49
C GLU A 221 14.06 -5.78 18.65
N VAL A 222 12.88 -5.89 18.08
CA VAL A 222 11.74 -4.99 18.23
C VAL A 222 10.60 -5.73 18.93
N LEU A 223 9.87 -5.05 19.78
CA LEU A 223 8.71 -5.59 20.48
C LEU A 223 7.39 -4.97 20.03
N ILE A 224 7.42 -3.73 19.58
CA ILE A 224 6.25 -2.95 19.17
C ILE A 224 6.60 -2.18 17.91
N SER A 225 5.70 -2.18 16.94
CA SER A 225 5.81 -1.44 15.70
C SER A 225 4.49 -0.77 15.33
N TRP A 226 4.56 0.37 14.66
CA TRP A 226 3.51 0.83 13.79
C TRP A 226 3.66 0.07 12.48
N ALA A 227 2.67 -0.73 12.09
CA ALA A 227 2.84 -1.77 11.06
C ALA A 227 1.64 -1.85 10.13
N TRP A 228 1.89 -2.16 8.88
CA TRP A 228 0.85 -2.50 7.91
C TRP A 228 0.23 -3.86 8.25
N ASN A 229 -1.05 -4.01 7.92
CA ASN A 229 -1.83 -5.18 8.29
C ASN A 229 -1.29 -6.50 7.74
N GLU A 230 -0.65 -6.50 6.57
CA GLU A 230 -0.10 -7.71 5.94
C GLU A 230 0.98 -8.41 6.79
N THR A 231 1.65 -7.67 7.69
CA THR A 231 2.59 -8.24 8.66
C THR A 231 1.89 -9.25 9.58
N TYR A 232 0.63 -9.01 9.92
CA TYR A 232 -0.10 -9.84 10.88
C TYR A 232 -0.40 -11.24 10.34
N PRO A 233 -1.13 -11.46 9.22
CA PRO A 233 -1.37 -12.79 8.68
C PRO A 233 -0.08 -13.52 8.32
N THR A 234 0.91 -12.83 7.77
CA THR A 234 2.22 -13.42 7.43
C THR A 234 2.88 -14.06 8.66
N MET A 235 2.93 -13.36 9.77
CA MET A 235 3.54 -13.90 10.99
C MET A 235 2.69 -14.99 11.65
N VAL A 236 1.36 -14.91 11.55
CA VAL A 236 0.43 -15.96 12.03
C VAL A 236 0.68 -17.26 11.25
N ASP A 237 0.77 -17.19 9.92
CA ASP A 237 1.02 -18.35 9.06
C ASP A 237 2.38 -19.00 9.32
N GLU A 238 3.39 -18.21 9.70
CA GLU A 238 4.70 -18.69 10.13
C GLU A 238 4.70 -19.25 11.56
N GLY A 239 3.57 -19.19 12.27
CA GLY A 239 3.45 -19.64 13.68
C GLY A 239 4.24 -18.79 14.66
N ARG A 240 4.44 -17.51 14.36
CA ARG A 240 5.18 -16.56 15.20
C ARG A 240 4.25 -15.76 16.09
N PRO A 241 4.67 -15.44 17.32
CA PRO A 241 3.84 -14.67 18.24
C PRO A 241 3.70 -13.23 17.74
N ILE A 242 2.47 -12.85 17.41
CA ILE A 242 2.10 -11.50 17.00
C ILE A 242 0.71 -11.13 17.52
N GLY A 243 0.55 -9.91 18.01
CA GLY A 243 -0.71 -9.22 18.20
C GLY A 243 -0.79 -8.04 17.25
N PHE A 244 -1.99 -7.72 16.78
CA PHE A 244 -2.25 -6.57 15.92
C PHE A 244 -3.39 -5.74 16.51
N GLN A 245 -3.03 -4.65 17.20
CA GLN A 245 -3.97 -3.81 17.94
C GLN A 245 -4.44 -2.64 17.08
N ARG A 246 -5.63 -2.78 16.53
CA ARG A 246 -6.30 -1.77 15.69
C ARG A 246 -7.21 -0.84 16.47
N GLU A 247 -7.56 -1.21 17.70
CA GLU A 247 -8.49 -0.48 18.55
C GLU A 247 -7.76 0.24 19.69
N ALA A 248 -6.58 0.81 19.41
CA ALA A 248 -5.98 1.78 20.31
C ALA A 248 -6.93 2.95 20.55
N THR A 249 -6.93 3.54 21.73
CA THR A 249 -7.88 4.59 22.13
C THR A 249 -7.95 5.76 21.16
N GLU A 250 -6.82 6.12 20.54
CA GLU A 250 -6.71 7.19 19.55
C GLU A 250 -7.11 6.75 18.14
N GLY A 251 -7.15 5.44 17.89
CA GLY A 251 -7.54 4.88 16.61
C GLY A 251 -6.42 4.16 15.85
N SER A 252 -6.69 3.89 14.58
CA SER A 252 -5.75 3.34 13.61
C SER A 252 -5.75 4.13 12.31
N SER A 253 -4.77 3.90 11.44
CA SER A 253 -4.70 4.53 10.12
C SER A 253 -5.16 3.58 9.02
N LEU A 254 -5.58 4.16 7.90
CA LEU A 254 -5.88 3.47 6.66
C LEU A 254 -5.09 4.16 5.53
N TRP A 255 -4.24 3.40 4.85
CA TRP A 255 -3.60 3.85 3.62
C TRP A 255 -4.43 3.44 2.41
N LEU A 256 -4.32 4.20 1.32
CA LEU A 256 -5.13 4.06 0.12
C LEU A 256 -4.24 4.23 -1.09
N CYS A 257 -4.20 3.21 -1.97
CA CYS A 257 -3.47 3.25 -3.21
C CYS A 257 -4.39 2.93 -4.40
N GLY A 258 -3.91 3.21 -5.60
CA GLY A 258 -4.70 3.04 -6.82
C GLY A 258 -3.99 3.65 -8.02
N TYR A 259 -4.70 3.82 -9.11
CA TYR A 259 -4.07 4.17 -10.39
C TYR A 259 -4.41 5.57 -10.87
N VAL A 260 -3.41 6.19 -11.47
CA VAL A 260 -3.50 7.43 -12.23
C VAL A 260 -3.27 7.16 -13.70
N ASN A 261 -3.92 7.94 -14.58
CA ASN A 261 -3.76 7.89 -16.02
C ASN A 261 -2.64 8.83 -16.47
N LEU A 262 -1.67 8.35 -17.23
CA LEU A 262 -0.49 9.12 -17.62
C LEU A 262 -0.70 9.77 -19.00
N VAL A 263 -0.43 11.07 -19.12
CA VAL A 263 -0.67 11.85 -20.35
C VAL A 263 0.15 11.40 -21.58
N ASP A 264 1.30 10.78 -21.38
CA ASP A 264 2.23 10.39 -22.45
C ASP A 264 2.25 8.86 -22.69
N GLY A 265 1.20 8.14 -22.27
CA GLY A 265 1.03 6.71 -22.52
C GLY A 265 1.13 6.39 -24.01
N GLN A 266 1.81 5.28 -24.33
CA GLN A 266 2.00 4.84 -25.72
C GLN A 266 1.06 3.70 -26.11
N GLY A 267 0.33 3.17 -25.13
CA GLY A 267 -0.59 2.07 -25.29
C GLY A 267 -1.97 2.51 -25.83
N THR A 268 -2.93 1.64 -25.64
CA THR A 268 -4.31 1.88 -26.03
C THR A 268 -5.11 2.35 -24.83
N GLU A 269 -5.61 3.57 -24.87
CA GLU A 269 -6.40 4.20 -23.81
C GLU A 269 -7.55 3.30 -23.30
N ASP A 270 -8.31 2.64 -24.19
CA ASP A 270 -9.40 1.75 -23.79
C ASP A 270 -8.89 0.55 -22.95
N LYS A 271 -7.65 0.09 -23.16
CA LYS A 271 -7.05 -0.98 -22.35
C LYS A 271 -6.72 -0.52 -20.92
N ALA A 272 -6.36 0.76 -20.72
CA ALA A 272 -6.19 1.32 -19.39
C ALA A 272 -7.52 1.27 -18.60
N TYR A 273 -8.64 1.62 -19.24
CA TYR A 273 -9.98 1.48 -18.63
C TYR A 273 -10.36 0.02 -18.36
N ASP A 274 -10.05 -0.89 -19.29
CA ASP A 274 -10.33 -2.32 -19.11
C ASP A 274 -9.51 -2.89 -17.93
N TYR A 275 -8.27 -2.42 -17.76
CA TYR A 275 -7.43 -2.79 -16.62
C TYR A 275 -8.01 -2.25 -15.30
N MET A 276 -8.47 -1.00 -15.25
CA MET A 276 -9.15 -0.45 -14.08
C MET A 276 -10.41 -1.25 -13.72
N ASN A 277 -11.22 -1.59 -14.72
CA ASN A 277 -12.40 -2.43 -14.51
C ASN A 277 -12.03 -3.82 -14.00
N ALA A 278 -10.90 -4.38 -14.42
CA ALA A 278 -10.42 -5.67 -13.95
C ALA A 278 -9.93 -5.61 -12.50
N MET A 279 -9.15 -4.58 -12.13
CA MET A 279 -8.67 -4.37 -10.75
C MET A 279 -9.83 -4.17 -9.76
N LEU A 280 -10.92 -3.54 -10.20
CA LEU A 280 -12.12 -3.32 -9.39
C LEU A 280 -13.16 -4.45 -9.50
N ALA A 281 -12.91 -5.48 -10.28
CA ALA A 281 -13.84 -6.60 -10.44
C ALA A 281 -13.93 -7.46 -9.18
N GLN A 282 -15.06 -8.14 -8.99
CA GLN A 282 -15.22 -9.08 -7.87
C GLN A 282 -14.17 -10.21 -7.90
N ALA A 283 -13.66 -10.57 -9.08
CA ALA A 283 -12.66 -11.62 -9.24
C ALA A 283 -11.29 -11.28 -8.62
N SER A 284 -10.95 -9.98 -8.50
CA SER A 284 -9.71 -9.51 -7.90
C SER A 284 -9.75 -9.43 -6.36
N VAL A 285 -10.95 -9.42 -5.76
CA VAL A 285 -11.12 -9.16 -4.32
C VAL A 285 -10.41 -10.18 -3.44
N VAL A 286 -10.63 -11.48 -3.66
CA VAL A 286 -10.01 -12.54 -2.85
C VAL A 286 -8.50 -12.59 -3.07
N PRO A 287 -7.98 -12.56 -4.32
CA PRO A 287 -6.54 -12.45 -4.55
C PRO A 287 -5.87 -11.26 -3.86
N LEU A 288 -6.50 -10.07 -3.90
CA LEU A 288 -5.99 -8.88 -3.19
C LEU A 288 -5.94 -9.13 -1.68
N LEU A 289 -7.01 -9.71 -1.11
CA LEU A 289 -7.05 -10.01 0.32
C LEU A 289 -5.99 -11.03 0.74
N ASP A 290 -5.79 -12.07 -0.06
CA ASP A 290 -4.75 -13.09 0.18
C ASP A 290 -3.33 -12.48 0.16
N ALA A 291 -3.16 -11.40 -0.61
CA ALA A 291 -1.91 -10.61 -0.62
C ALA A 291 -1.84 -9.53 0.49
N GLY A 292 -2.88 -9.42 1.33
CA GLY A 292 -2.94 -8.47 2.44
C GLY A 292 -3.64 -7.15 2.12
N TYR A 293 -4.26 -7.01 0.95
CA TYR A 293 -4.90 -5.77 0.50
C TYR A 293 -6.43 -5.87 0.53
N GLY A 294 -7.10 -4.83 1.00
CA GLY A 294 -8.54 -4.66 0.84
C GLY A 294 -8.88 -4.09 -0.54
N SER A 295 -9.94 -4.55 -1.17
CA SER A 295 -10.45 -3.92 -2.38
C SER A 295 -11.29 -2.68 -2.04
N SER A 296 -11.06 -1.57 -2.73
CA SER A 296 -11.84 -0.34 -2.57
C SER A 296 -13.27 -0.45 -3.12
N ASN A 297 -13.57 -1.46 -3.95
CA ASN A 297 -14.94 -1.79 -4.36
C ASN A 297 -15.69 -2.43 -3.20
N ALA A 298 -16.40 -1.61 -2.41
CA ALA A 298 -17.10 -2.06 -1.22
C ALA A 298 -18.22 -3.08 -1.52
N VAL A 299 -18.88 -2.97 -2.66
CA VAL A 299 -19.93 -3.91 -3.07
C VAL A 299 -19.33 -5.29 -3.37
N ALA A 300 -18.24 -5.31 -4.14
CA ALA A 300 -17.54 -6.55 -4.47
C ALA A 300 -16.89 -7.19 -3.24
N LEU A 301 -16.26 -6.37 -2.37
CA LEU A 301 -15.64 -6.83 -1.12
C LEU A 301 -16.65 -7.50 -0.21
N ASN A 302 -17.77 -6.84 0.09
CA ASN A 302 -18.83 -7.38 0.93
C ASN A 302 -19.53 -8.62 0.35
N ALA A 303 -19.50 -8.78 -0.98
CA ALA A 303 -20.08 -9.95 -1.64
C ALA A 303 -19.14 -11.18 -1.64
N ALA A 304 -17.82 -10.96 -1.61
CA ALA A 304 -16.81 -12.01 -1.76
C ALA A 304 -16.16 -12.45 -0.44
N VAL A 305 -16.13 -11.58 0.58
CA VAL A 305 -15.33 -11.78 1.80
C VAL A 305 -16.23 -11.68 3.03
N SER A 306 -16.02 -12.58 4.00
CA SER A 306 -16.71 -12.52 5.29
C SER A 306 -16.03 -11.51 6.24
N GLU A 307 -16.76 -11.02 7.25
CA GLU A 307 -16.17 -10.18 8.32
C GLU A 307 -15.07 -10.94 9.08
N GLU A 308 -15.20 -12.27 9.25
CA GLU A 308 -14.20 -13.12 9.90
C GLU A 308 -12.87 -13.10 9.12
N ASP A 309 -12.94 -13.19 7.79
CA ASP A 309 -11.75 -13.14 6.91
C ASP A 309 -11.13 -11.73 6.93
N LEU A 310 -11.95 -10.67 6.92
CA LEU A 310 -11.45 -9.30 7.05
C LEU A 310 -10.74 -9.06 8.38
N VAL A 311 -11.29 -9.57 9.48
CA VAL A 311 -10.65 -9.50 10.80
C VAL A 311 -9.32 -10.26 10.80
N ALA A 312 -9.29 -11.46 10.21
CA ALA A 312 -8.07 -12.27 10.10
C ALA A 312 -6.97 -11.57 9.27
N SER A 313 -7.36 -10.77 8.28
CA SER A 313 -6.44 -9.96 7.46
C SER A 313 -6.08 -8.60 8.07
N GLY A 314 -6.58 -8.29 9.29
CA GLY A 314 -6.37 -7.00 9.93
C GLY A 314 -7.16 -5.83 9.29
N LEU A 315 -8.25 -6.14 8.56
CA LEU A 315 -9.07 -5.16 7.83
C LEU A 315 -10.53 -5.10 8.30
N GLY A 316 -10.95 -5.94 9.25
CA GLY A 316 -12.32 -5.97 9.79
C GLY A 316 -12.75 -4.61 10.40
N GLN A 317 -14.04 -4.44 10.62
CA GLN A 317 -14.59 -3.22 11.22
C GLN A 317 -14.09 -3.02 12.64
N ILE A 318 -13.91 -1.76 13.03
CA ILE A 318 -13.49 -1.34 14.38
C ILE A 318 -14.36 -0.16 14.85
N ASP A 319 -14.48 0.00 16.18
CA ASP A 319 -15.32 1.02 16.81
C ASP A 319 -14.52 2.28 17.28
N VAL A 320 -13.28 2.42 16.84
CA VAL A 320 -12.41 3.57 17.13
C VAL A 320 -12.20 4.43 15.88
N PRO A 321 -11.68 5.66 16.01
CA PRO A 321 -11.37 6.49 14.84
C PRO A 321 -10.44 5.80 13.84
N VAL A 322 -10.72 5.96 12.54
CA VAL A 322 -9.84 5.55 11.46
C VAL A 322 -9.41 6.78 10.68
N LEU A 323 -8.13 7.07 10.69
CA LEU A 323 -7.56 8.17 9.93
C LEU A 323 -7.16 7.67 8.54
N ALA A 324 -7.98 7.94 7.54
CA ALA A 324 -7.66 7.61 6.17
C ALA A 324 -6.64 8.61 5.60
N GLN A 325 -5.56 8.09 5.02
CA GLN A 325 -4.51 8.85 4.35
C GLN A 325 -4.99 9.27 2.95
N LEU A 326 -5.97 10.16 2.91
CA LEU A 326 -6.52 10.71 1.67
C LEU A 326 -5.57 11.74 1.05
N PRO A 327 -5.73 12.13 -0.22
CA PRO A 327 -4.92 13.17 -0.83
C PRO A 327 -4.92 14.46 -0.01
N MET A 328 -3.75 15.02 0.18
CA MET A 328 -3.54 16.32 0.82
C MET A 328 -2.82 17.28 -0.13
N SER A 329 -2.71 18.55 0.25
CA SER A 329 -1.94 19.50 -0.56
C SER A 329 -0.47 19.10 -0.64
N ASN A 330 0.11 19.21 -1.84
CA ASN A 330 1.53 18.94 -2.05
C ASN A 330 2.44 19.73 -1.10
N ALA A 331 2.11 21.01 -0.82
CA ALA A 331 2.87 21.84 0.10
C ALA A 331 2.90 21.26 1.54
N MET A 332 1.80 20.69 2.02
CA MET A 332 1.78 20.05 3.35
C MET A 332 2.59 18.76 3.34
N ARG A 333 2.42 17.90 2.32
CA ARG A 333 3.18 16.65 2.22
C ARG A 333 4.68 16.88 2.10
N GLU A 334 5.14 17.86 1.29
CA GLU A 334 6.55 18.23 1.21
C GLU A 334 7.09 18.71 2.56
N ARG A 335 6.33 19.54 3.28
CA ARG A 335 6.70 19.99 4.62
C ARG A 335 6.81 18.84 5.62
N GLN A 336 5.89 17.86 5.56
CA GLN A 336 5.97 16.65 6.37
C GLN A 336 7.22 15.85 6.04
N ALA A 337 7.49 15.61 4.75
CA ALA A 337 8.65 14.85 4.29
C ALA A 337 9.98 15.49 4.75
N GLU A 338 10.15 16.80 4.52
CA GLU A 338 11.35 17.53 4.97
C GLU A 338 11.53 17.46 6.49
N THR A 339 10.42 17.61 7.25
CA THR A 339 10.47 17.57 8.71
C THR A 339 10.75 16.17 9.22
N PHE A 340 10.20 15.13 8.59
CA PHE A 340 10.44 13.73 8.96
C PHE A 340 11.92 13.36 8.76
N GLU A 341 12.54 13.78 7.66
CA GLU A 341 13.97 13.58 7.44
C GLU A 341 14.83 14.28 8.52
N LEU A 342 14.45 15.50 8.93
CA LEU A 342 15.14 16.17 10.04
C LEU A 342 14.98 15.42 11.36
N ILE A 343 13.78 14.89 11.65
CA ILE A 343 13.53 14.07 12.85
C ILE A 343 14.39 12.80 12.84
N LYS A 344 14.45 12.08 11.71
CA LYS A 344 15.32 10.90 11.56
C LYS A 344 16.80 11.23 11.75
N ALA A 345 17.21 12.45 11.39
CA ALA A 345 18.57 12.94 11.61
C ALA A 345 18.82 13.47 13.05
N GLY A 346 17.79 13.45 13.91
CA GLY A 346 17.90 13.88 15.33
C GLY A 346 17.70 15.38 15.57
N PHE A 347 16.98 16.11 14.68
CA PHE A 347 16.70 17.54 14.77
C PHE A 347 15.22 17.88 15.00
#